data_9eee431ae7a2d1e93e6078239d6afc4e
#
_entry.id   9eee431ae7a2d1e93e6078239d6afc4e
#
_cell.length_a   1.000
_cell.length_b   1.000
_cell.length_c   1.000
_cell.angle_alpha   90.00
_cell.angle_beta   90.00
_cell.angle_gamma   90.00
#
_symmetry.space_group_name_H-M   'P 1'
#
loop_
_entity.id
_entity.type
_entity.pdbx_description
1 polymer ?
#
loop_
_entity_poly.entity_id
_entity_poly.type
_entity_poly.pdbx_seq_one_letter_code
_entity_poly.pdbx_strand_id
1 'polypeptide(L)'
;VITCFIGYAAFALAFGFSCMYLIKRGKEDEQIGWLDFVKPATLLVIFALFARVLLVNNWGFAALIALPTCFVFYAAVYLIRQMPEDIKNRLLALFPDPNMLDELNYQLIVFGFLFLSVGIITGAVWANSAWGRYWGWDPKETWSLITWFVYATLLHAKMMRGWQGRRIAYLSLLGFAAVVFTYFGVNLLPGLHSYGAMTN
;
A
#
# COMPACT_ATOMS: atom_id res chain seq x y z
N VAL A 1 -3.69 19.00 3.12
CA VAL A 1 -2.80 18.08 3.87
C VAL A 1 -3.61 17.13 4.75
N ILE A 2 -4.49 17.61 5.66
CA ILE A 2 -5.28 16.77 6.60
C ILE A 2 -6.12 15.72 5.87
N THR A 3 -6.77 16.07 4.78
CA THR A 3 -7.59 15.15 3.97
C THR A 3 -6.79 13.95 3.46
N CYS A 4 -5.57 14.17 2.95
CA CYS A 4 -4.69 13.09 2.52
C CYS A 4 -4.32 12.17 3.69
N PHE A 5 -4.03 12.71 4.89
CA PHE A 5 -3.71 11.89 6.06
C PHE A 5 -4.88 11.01 6.50
N ILE A 6 -6.11 11.53 6.47
CA ILE A 6 -7.31 10.73 6.75
C ILE A 6 -7.44 9.60 5.73
N GLY A 7 -7.24 9.89 4.44
CA GLY A 7 -7.26 8.88 3.38
C GLY A 7 -6.19 7.80 3.59
N TYR A 8 -4.96 8.22 3.92
CA TYR A 8 -3.84 7.28 4.17
C TYR A 8 -4.07 6.42 5.42
N ALA A 9 -4.66 6.98 6.48
CA ALA A 9 -5.04 6.21 7.66
C ALA A 9 -6.10 5.14 7.33
N ALA A 10 -7.10 5.48 6.54
CA ALA A 10 -8.10 4.50 6.08
C ALA A 10 -7.46 3.39 5.24
N PHE A 11 -6.52 3.71 4.34
CA PHE A 11 -5.80 2.72 3.57
C PHE A 11 -4.87 1.84 4.42
N ALA A 12 -4.28 2.39 5.49
CA ALA A 12 -3.49 1.61 6.44
C ALA A 12 -4.36 0.59 7.20
N LEU A 13 -5.56 0.97 7.61
CA LEU A 13 -6.52 0.04 8.22
C LEU A 13 -7.00 -1.01 7.22
N ALA A 14 -7.30 -0.62 5.98
CA ALA A 14 -7.67 -1.54 4.90
C ALA A 14 -6.56 -2.55 4.62
N PHE A 15 -5.29 -2.11 4.62
CA PHE A 15 -4.12 -2.99 4.53
C PHE A 15 -4.09 -4.01 5.69
N GLY A 16 -4.32 -3.56 6.93
CA GLY A 16 -4.40 -4.44 8.11
C GLY A 16 -5.47 -5.51 7.96
N PHE A 17 -6.68 -5.13 7.55
CA PHE A 17 -7.78 -6.09 7.30
C PHE A 17 -7.48 -7.04 6.14
N SER A 18 -6.82 -6.57 5.10
CA SER A 18 -6.36 -7.43 4.00
C SER A 18 -5.35 -8.48 4.46
N CYS A 19 -4.41 -8.10 5.33
CA CYS A 19 -3.46 -9.03 5.94
C CYS A 19 -4.18 -10.08 6.81
N MET A 20 -5.12 -9.64 7.69
CA MET A 20 -5.92 -10.54 8.53
C MET A 20 -6.73 -11.51 7.68
N TYR A 21 -7.36 -11.02 6.61
CA TYR A 21 -8.11 -11.83 5.66
C TYR A 21 -7.24 -12.92 5.04
N LEU A 22 -6.06 -12.55 4.51
CA LEU A 22 -5.16 -13.50 3.85
C LEU A 22 -4.61 -14.55 4.82
N ILE A 23 -4.31 -14.17 6.07
CA ILE A 23 -3.84 -15.09 7.10
C ILE A 23 -4.94 -16.10 7.46
N LYS A 24 -6.18 -15.62 7.69
CA LYS A 24 -7.30 -16.47 8.09
C LYS A 24 -7.72 -17.42 6.97
N ARG A 25 -7.87 -16.90 5.75
CA ARG A 25 -8.26 -17.69 4.57
C ARG A 25 -7.17 -18.64 4.12
N GLY A 26 -5.91 -18.26 4.33
CA GLY A 26 -4.77 -19.12 4.03
C GLY A 26 -4.75 -20.41 4.85
N LYS A 27 -5.37 -20.43 6.03
CA LYS A 27 -5.51 -21.63 6.86
C LYS A 27 -6.66 -22.52 6.43
N GLU A 28 -7.78 -21.93 5.99
CA GLU A 28 -8.95 -22.67 5.53
C GLU A 28 -8.68 -23.47 4.25
N ASP A 29 -7.87 -22.89 3.34
CA ASP A 29 -7.43 -23.57 2.13
C ASP A 29 -6.06 -24.24 2.41
N GLU A 30 -6.03 -25.50 2.79
CA GLU A 30 -4.84 -26.33 3.09
C GLU A 30 -3.77 -26.37 1.98
N GLN A 31 -4.03 -25.69 0.86
CA GLN A 31 -3.13 -25.52 -0.29
C GLN A 31 -2.48 -24.14 -0.35
N ILE A 32 -1.84 -23.68 0.73
CA ILE A 32 -0.92 -22.55 0.58
C ILE A 32 0.38 -23.12 0.00
N GLY A 33 0.40 -23.24 -1.32
CA GLY A 33 1.63 -23.53 -2.03
C GLY A 33 2.64 -22.40 -1.85
N TRP A 34 3.94 -22.74 -1.90
CA TRP A 34 5.05 -21.78 -1.90
C TRP A 34 4.85 -20.62 -2.90
N LEU A 35 4.05 -20.80 -3.96
CA LEU A 35 3.65 -19.78 -4.94
C LEU A 35 2.83 -18.62 -4.34
N ASP A 36 2.09 -18.84 -3.26
CA ASP A 36 1.32 -17.75 -2.61
C ASP A 36 2.21 -16.81 -1.79
N PHE A 37 3.43 -17.25 -1.46
CA PHE A 37 4.46 -16.40 -0.85
C PHE A 37 5.37 -15.74 -1.88
N VAL A 38 5.56 -16.38 -3.04
CA VAL A 38 6.32 -15.80 -4.15
C VAL A 38 5.60 -14.60 -4.75
N LYS A 39 4.25 -14.60 -4.80
CA LYS A 39 3.46 -13.47 -5.35
C LYS A 39 3.68 -12.14 -4.63
N PRO A 40 3.54 -12.02 -3.29
CA PRO A 40 3.86 -10.77 -2.60
C PRO A 40 5.36 -10.46 -2.61
N ALA A 41 6.23 -11.46 -2.57
CA ALA A 41 7.66 -11.25 -2.69
C ALA A 41 8.06 -10.76 -4.09
N THR A 42 7.46 -11.29 -5.16
CA THR A 42 7.67 -10.77 -6.53
C THR A 42 7.12 -9.36 -6.68
N LEU A 43 5.99 -9.01 -6.07
CA LEU A 43 5.48 -7.64 -6.06
C LEU A 43 6.43 -6.69 -5.33
N LEU A 44 6.99 -7.10 -4.18
CA LEU A 44 8.01 -6.32 -3.47
C LEU A 44 9.30 -6.19 -4.28
N VAL A 45 9.74 -7.24 -4.97
CA VAL A 45 10.91 -7.19 -5.86
C VAL A 45 10.64 -6.32 -7.08
N ILE A 46 9.45 -6.42 -7.71
CA ILE A 46 9.05 -5.55 -8.81
C ILE A 46 8.96 -4.10 -8.33
N PHE A 47 8.42 -3.84 -7.15
CA PHE A 47 8.35 -2.51 -6.56
C PHE A 47 9.74 -1.96 -6.23
N ALA A 48 10.64 -2.80 -5.68
CA ALA A 48 12.03 -2.41 -5.42
C ALA A 48 12.82 -2.17 -6.72
N LEU A 49 12.59 -2.97 -7.78
CA LEU A 49 13.17 -2.76 -9.11
C LEU A 49 12.62 -1.51 -9.78
N PHE A 50 11.32 -1.23 -9.62
CA PHE A 50 10.68 -0.03 -10.15
C PHE A 50 11.16 1.22 -9.39
N ALA A 51 11.24 1.17 -8.07
CA ALA A 51 11.86 2.21 -7.26
C ALA A 51 13.33 2.45 -7.65
N ARG A 52 14.06 1.38 -8.00
CA ARG A 52 15.42 1.45 -8.52
C ARG A 52 15.53 2.18 -9.86
N VAL A 53 14.65 1.88 -10.81
CA VAL A 53 14.65 2.55 -12.13
C VAL A 53 14.39 4.04 -11.98
N LEU A 54 13.61 4.45 -10.98
CA LEU A 54 13.33 5.87 -10.69
C LEU A 54 14.42 6.55 -9.84
N LEU A 55 15.21 5.78 -9.07
CA LEU A 55 16.19 6.29 -8.10
C LEU A 55 17.65 6.15 -8.61
N VAL A 56 17.90 6.22 -9.88
CA VAL A 56 19.11 5.87 -10.67
C VAL A 56 20.49 6.18 -10.04
N ASN A 57 20.59 6.85 -8.89
CA ASN A 57 21.90 7.28 -8.36
C ASN A 57 22.27 6.86 -6.93
N ASN A 58 21.41 6.13 -6.16
CA ASN A 58 21.80 5.74 -4.79
C ASN A 58 21.35 4.33 -4.40
N TRP A 59 22.08 3.33 -4.90
CA TRP A 59 21.86 1.89 -4.60
C TRP A 59 21.89 1.56 -3.11
N GLY A 60 22.74 2.26 -2.35
CA GLY A 60 22.90 2.01 -0.91
C GLY A 60 21.64 2.32 -0.11
N PHE A 61 20.94 3.40 -0.45
CA PHE A 61 19.78 3.84 0.33
C PHE A 61 18.52 3.01 0.04
N ALA A 62 18.28 2.64 -1.22
CA ALA A 62 17.17 1.77 -1.60
C ALA A 62 17.34 0.36 -0.97
N ALA A 63 18.56 -0.19 -0.96
CA ALA A 63 18.87 -1.44 -0.31
C ALA A 63 18.74 -1.35 1.22
N LEU A 64 19.14 -0.22 1.83
CA LEU A 64 19.06 0.00 3.27
C LEU A 64 17.62 -0.02 3.81
N ILE A 65 16.64 0.36 3.01
CA ILE A 65 15.22 0.33 3.40
C ILE A 65 14.55 -0.97 2.96
N ALA A 66 14.79 -1.43 1.74
CA ALA A 66 14.14 -2.61 1.18
C ALA A 66 14.56 -3.91 1.89
N LEU A 67 15.85 -4.07 2.21
CA LEU A 67 16.35 -5.29 2.87
C LEU A 67 15.78 -5.48 4.28
N PRO A 68 15.79 -4.47 5.19
CA PRO A 68 15.17 -4.63 6.50
C PRO A 68 13.66 -4.85 6.43
N THR A 69 12.96 -4.19 5.51
CA THR A 69 11.50 -4.35 5.34
C THR A 69 11.17 -5.76 4.87
N CYS A 70 11.89 -6.27 3.88
CA CYS A 70 11.77 -7.67 3.45
C CYS A 70 12.12 -8.64 4.58
N PHE A 71 13.21 -8.38 5.32
CA PHE A 71 13.64 -9.22 6.42
C PHE A 71 12.58 -9.28 7.54
N VAL A 72 12.04 -8.13 7.96
CA VAL A 72 10.97 -8.06 8.97
C VAL A 72 9.73 -8.81 8.50
N PHE A 73 9.34 -8.64 7.24
CA PHE A 73 8.19 -9.36 6.67
C PHE A 73 8.42 -10.87 6.66
N TYR A 74 9.58 -11.33 6.16
CA TYR A 74 9.94 -12.75 6.14
C TYR A 74 10.06 -13.33 7.55
N ALA A 75 10.67 -12.59 8.47
CA ALA A 75 10.81 -13.01 9.86
C ALA A 75 9.41 -13.12 10.52
N ALA A 76 8.51 -12.19 10.30
CA ALA A 76 7.14 -12.24 10.81
C ALA A 76 6.38 -13.46 10.27
N VAL A 77 6.45 -13.71 8.96
CA VAL A 77 5.83 -14.90 8.33
C VAL A 77 6.46 -16.19 8.87
N TYR A 78 7.78 -16.24 9.03
CA TYR A 78 8.49 -17.39 9.59
C TYR A 78 8.07 -17.65 11.03
N LEU A 79 8.02 -16.62 11.87
CA LEU A 79 7.60 -16.74 13.28
C LEU A 79 6.15 -17.21 13.41
N ILE A 80 5.23 -16.68 12.56
CA ILE A 80 3.84 -17.13 12.54
C ILE A 80 3.73 -18.61 12.15
N ARG A 81 4.61 -19.09 11.23
CA ARG A 81 4.65 -20.49 10.83
C ARG A 81 5.17 -21.43 11.93
N GLN A 82 6.11 -20.96 12.74
CA GLN A 82 6.69 -21.72 13.84
C GLN A 82 5.82 -21.75 15.10
N MET A 83 4.76 -20.92 15.14
CA MET A 83 3.84 -20.91 16.28
C MET A 83 3.12 -22.26 16.43
N PRO A 84 3.03 -22.79 17.67
CA PRO A 84 2.21 -23.96 17.95
C PRO A 84 0.78 -23.75 17.45
N GLU A 85 0.16 -24.80 16.89
CA GLU A 85 -1.18 -24.73 16.28
C GLU A 85 -2.25 -24.22 17.28
N ASP A 86 -2.11 -24.53 18.55
CA ASP A 86 -3.03 -24.04 19.60
C ASP A 86 -2.99 -22.52 19.75
N ILE A 87 -1.79 -21.94 19.74
CA ILE A 87 -1.60 -20.47 19.83
C ILE A 87 -2.14 -19.81 18.56
N LYS A 88 -1.79 -20.35 17.40
CA LYS A 88 -2.27 -19.89 16.11
C LYS A 88 -3.78 -19.93 15.99
N ASN A 89 -4.41 -21.02 16.46
CA ASN A 89 -5.87 -21.15 16.49
C ASN A 89 -6.53 -20.13 17.41
N ARG A 90 -5.97 -19.88 18.59
CA ARG A 90 -6.48 -18.85 19.52
C ARG A 90 -6.36 -17.45 18.92
N LEU A 91 -5.23 -17.13 18.26
CA LEU A 91 -5.04 -15.83 17.59
C LEU A 91 -6.02 -15.66 16.42
N LEU A 92 -6.21 -16.70 15.60
CA LEU A 92 -7.14 -16.65 14.47
C LEU A 92 -8.61 -16.58 14.92
N ALA A 93 -8.95 -17.11 16.09
CA ALA A 93 -10.29 -16.98 16.68
C ALA A 93 -10.61 -15.53 17.09
N LEU A 94 -9.60 -14.68 17.35
CA LEU A 94 -9.79 -13.26 17.64
C LEU A 94 -10.08 -12.44 16.38
N PHE A 95 -9.75 -12.96 15.18
CA PHE A 95 -9.99 -12.25 13.93
C PHE A 95 -11.47 -12.34 13.54
N PRO A 96 -12.07 -11.24 13.06
CA PRO A 96 -13.41 -11.25 12.50
C PRO A 96 -13.57 -12.27 11.36
N ASP A 97 -14.82 -12.57 11.01
CA ASP A 97 -15.12 -13.44 9.87
C ASP A 97 -14.49 -12.91 8.57
N PRO A 98 -13.98 -13.78 7.67
CA PRO A 98 -13.37 -13.35 6.41
C PRO A 98 -14.29 -12.48 5.53
N ASN A 99 -15.58 -12.75 5.52
CA ASN A 99 -16.54 -11.95 4.76
C ASN A 99 -16.68 -10.54 5.35
N MET A 100 -16.68 -10.45 6.68
CA MET A 100 -16.69 -9.16 7.38
C MET A 100 -15.40 -8.37 7.11
N LEU A 101 -14.24 -9.05 7.11
CA LEU A 101 -12.95 -8.42 6.80
C LEU A 101 -12.91 -7.88 5.36
N ASP A 102 -13.45 -8.61 4.37
CA ASP A 102 -13.53 -8.15 2.98
C ASP A 102 -14.45 -6.93 2.84
N GLU A 103 -15.57 -6.91 3.56
CA GLU A 103 -16.50 -5.78 3.53
C GLU A 103 -15.94 -4.54 4.23
N LEU A 104 -15.35 -4.68 5.41
CA LEU A 104 -14.69 -3.58 6.12
C LEU A 104 -13.52 -3.01 5.31
N ASN A 105 -12.73 -3.88 4.68
CA ASN A 105 -11.66 -3.47 3.79
C ASN A 105 -12.20 -2.58 2.65
N TYR A 106 -13.30 -3.02 2.01
CA TYR A 106 -13.92 -2.27 0.93
C TYR A 106 -14.44 -0.90 1.39
N GLN A 107 -15.16 -0.85 2.52
CA GLN A 107 -15.70 0.40 3.07
C GLN A 107 -14.58 1.41 3.37
N LEU A 108 -13.48 0.95 3.98
CA LEU A 108 -12.32 1.79 4.26
C LEU A 108 -11.63 2.28 2.98
N ILE A 109 -11.58 1.44 1.94
CA ILE A 109 -11.02 1.84 0.65
C ILE A 109 -11.89 2.91 -0.01
N VAL A 110 -13.22 2.77 -0.01
CA VAL A 110 -14.15 3.80 -0.53
C VAL A 110 -13.95 5.10 0.22
N PHE A 111 -13.94 5.05 1.55
CA PHE A 111 -13.73 6.22 2.39
C PHE A 111 -12.38 6.88 2.12
N GLY A 112 -11.29 6.10 2.14
CA GLY A 112 -9.95 6.59 1.86
C GLY A 112 -9.80 7.20 0.46
N PHE A 113 -10.43 6.59 -0.54
CA PHE A 113 -10.43 7.09 -1.92
C PHE A 113 -11.11 8.45 -2.07
N LEU A 114 -12.24 8.66 -1.39
CA LEU A 114 -12.91 9.96 -1.38
C LEU A 114 -12.01 11.04 -0.77
N PHE A 115 -11.39 10.76 0.39
CA PHE A 115 -10.50 11.71 1.05
C PHE A 115 -9.21 11.96 0.26
N LEU A 116 -8.65 10.94 -0.40
CA LEU A 116 -7.52 11.12 -1.31
C LEU A 116 -7.88 12.00 -2.50
N SER A 117 -9.06 11.80 -3.11
CA SER A 117 -9.54 12.60 -4.23
C SER A 117 -9.68 14.07 -3.85
N VAL A 118 -10.33 14.35 -2.71
CA VAL A 118 -10.44 15.71 -2.16
C VAL A 118 -9.04 16.28 -1.86
N GLY A 119 -8.14 15.44 -1.35
CA GLY A 119 -6.76 15.84 -1.05
C GLY A 119 -5.96 16.24 -2.29
N ILE A 120 -6.11 15.51 -3.41
CA ILE A 120 -5.47 15.84 -4.69
C ILE A 120 -6.03 17.14 -5.23
N ILE A 121 -7.37 17.32 -5.24
CA ILE A 121 -8.01 18.53 -5.75
C ILE A 121 -7.58 19.76 -4.93
N THR A 122 -7.65 19.69 -3.62
CA THR A 122 -7.24 20.80 -2.74
C THR A 122 -5.75 21.07 -2.82
N GLY A 123 -4.93 20.02 -3.03
CA GLY A 123 -3.51 20.14 -3.29
C GLY A 123 -3.21 20.89 -4.58
N ALA A 124 -3.95 20.61 -5.65
CA ALA A 124 -3.83 21.31 -6.93
C ALA A 124 -4.19 22.80 -6.81
N VAL A 125 -5.27 23.13 -6.08
CA VAL A 125 -5.64 24.52 -5.81
C VAL A 125 -4.53 25.25 -5.05
N TRP A 126 -3.96 24.59 -4.04
CA TRP A 126 -2.84 25.17 -3.29
C TRP A 126 -1.60 25.35 -4.18
N ALA A 127 -1.29 24.38 -5.04
CA ALA A 127 -0.16 24.47 -5.98
C ALA A 127 -0.28 25.67 -6.94
N ASN A 128 -1.48 25.98 -7.39
CA ASN A 128 -1.73 27.16 -8.20
C ASN A 128 -1.42 28.45 -7.43
N SER A 129 -1.76 28.53 -6.16
CA SER A 129 -1.48 29.70 -5.31
C SER A 129 0.01 29.81 -4.98
N ALA A 130 0.72 28.70 -4.83
CA ALA A 130 2.14 28.68 -4.43
C ALA A 130 3.10 28.81 -5.64
N TRP A 131 2.74 28.21 -6.78
CA TRP A 131 3.63 28.09 -7.95
C TRP A 131 3.00 28.57 -9.27
N GLY A 132 1.78 29.11 -9.24
CA GLY A 132 1.09 29.64 -10.42
C GLY A 132 0.57 28.58 -11.40
N ARG A 133 0.48 27.31 -10.97
CA ARG A 133 -0.01 26.20 -11.81
C ARG A 133 -0.68 25.13 -10.94
N TYR A 134 -1.79 24.57 -11.43
CA TYR A 134 -2.54 23.51 -10.72
C TYR A 134 -1.81 22.17 -10.72
N TRP A 135 -0.97 21.91 -11.74
CA TRP A 135 -0.30 20.62 -11.92
C TRP A 135 1.05 20.83 -12.61
N GLY A 136 2.10 20.32 -12.05
CA GLY A 136 3.47 20.48 -12.53
C GLY A 136 4.20 19.19 -12.88
N TRP A 137 3.53 18.03 -12.79
CA TRP A 137 4.16 16.71 -12.93
C TRP A 137 5.31 16.46 -11.96
N ASP A 138 5.25 17.13 -10.82
CA ASP A 138 6.17 16.86 -9.72
C ASP A 138 6.06 15.40 -9.27
N PRO A 139 7.14 14.73 -8.82
CA PRO A 139 7.08 13.36 -8.37
C PRO A 139 5.95 13.08 -7.36
N LYS A 140 5.69 14.01 -6.44
CA LYS A 140 4.63 13.85 -5.43
C LYS A 140 3.23 13.90 -6.04
N GLU A 141 3.00 14.78 -7.01
CA GLU A 141 1.76 14.86 -7.76
C GLU A 141 1.54 13.58 -8.57
N THR A 142 2.57 13.17 -9.32
CA THR A 142 2.54 11.97 -10.18
C THR A 142 2.24 10.71 -9.37
N TRP A 143 2.92 10.51 -8.23
CA TRP A 143 2.70 9.33 -7.39
C TRP A 143 1.37 9.36 -6.64
N SER A 144 0.86 10.54 -6.29
CA SER A 144 -0.51 10.65 -5.74
C SER A 144 -1.55 10.21 -6.78
N LEU A 145 -1.37 10.57 -8.05
CA LEU A 145 -2.21 10.14 -9.16
C LEU A 145 -2.10 8.62 -9.42
N ILE A 146 -0.90 8.06 -9.39
CA ILE A 146 -0.68 6.61 -9.50
C ILE A 146 -1.43 5.87 -8.38
N THR A 147 -1.29 6.33 -7.14
CA THR A 147 -2.00 5.78 -5.99
C THR A 147 -3.52 5.85 -6.19
N TRP A 148 -4.01 6.97 -6.67
CA TRP A 148 -5.43 7.16 -6.99
C TRP A 148 -5.89 6.14 -8.03
N PHE A 149 -5.15 5.93 -9.13
CA PHE A 149 -5.49 4.93 -10.16
C PHE A 149 -5.49 3.49 -9.63
N VAL A 150 -4.58 3.13 -8.74
CA VAL A 150 -4.55 1.79 -8.13
C VAL A 150 -5.85 1.54 -7.35
N TYR A 151 -6.27 2.49 -6.50
CA TYR A 151 -7.51 2.35 -5.75
C TYR A 151 -8.76 2.48 -6.62
N ALA A 152 -8.76 3.34 -7.63
CA ALA A 152 -9.84 3.42 -8.62
C ALA A 152 -10.02 2.07 -9.34
N THR A 153 -8.92 1.43 -9.76
CA THR A 153 -8.94 0.10 -10.38
C THR A 153 -9.49 -0.95 -9.43
N LEU A 154 -9.11 -0.92 -8.16
CA LEU A 154 -9.61 -1.83 -7.13
C LEU A 154 -11.13 -1.68 -6.96
N LEU A 155 -11.60 -0.44 -6.79
CA LEU A 155 -13.04 -0.15 -6.66
C LEU A 155 -13.81 -0.57 -7.91
N HIS A 156 -13.29 -0.26 -9.09
CA HIS A 156 -13.88 -0.69 -10.36
C HIS A 156 -13.96 -2.21 -10.48
N ALA A 157 -12.89 -2.92 -10.12
CA ALA A 157 -12.86 -4.38 -10.14
C ALA A 157 -13.88 -5.00 -9.19
N LYS A 158 -14.04 -4.43 -7.97
CA LYS A 158 -15.04 -4.91 -7.00
C LYS A 158 -16.46 -4.63 -7.50
N MET A 159 -16.73 -3.39 -7.93
CA MET A 159 -18.09 -2.95 -8.31
C MET A 159 -18.56 -3.55 -9.64
N MET A 160 -17.71 -3.54 -10.66
CA MET A 160 -18.09 -3.91 -12.02
C MET A 160 -17.86 -5.39 -12.35
N ARG A 161 -16.82 -5.99 -11.75
CA ARG A 161 -16.44 -7.39 -12.01
C ARG A 161 -16.77 -8.35 -10.89
N GLY A 162 -17.30 -7.85 -9.77
CA GLY A 162 -17.64 -8.66 -8.60
C GLY A 162 -16.42 -9.31 -7.94
N TRP A 163 -15.23 -8.73 -8.08
CA TRP A 163 -14.03 -9.27 -7.43
C TRP A 163 -14.17 -9.18 -5.91
N GLN A 164 -13.84 -10.28 -5.24
CA GLN A 164 -13.93 -10.40 -3.80
C GLN A 164 -12.73 -11.18 -3.25
N GLY A 165 -12.56 -11.09 -1.95
CA GLY A 165 -11.63 -11.92 -1.23
C GLY A 165 -10.17 -11.67 -1.58
N ARG A 166 -9.42 -12.73 -1.91
CA ARG A 166 -7.97 -12.67 -2.13
C ARG A 166 -7.54 -11.65 -3.18
N ARG A 167 -8.29 -11.52 -4.28
CA ARG A 167 -7.95 -10.57 -5.36
C ARG A 167 -7.99 -9.13 -4.87
N ILE A 168 -9.03 -8.79 -4.11
CA ILE A 168 -9.17 -7.46 -3.51
C ILE A 168 -8.12 -7.24 -2.43
N ALA A 169 -7.84 -8.24 -1.59
CA ALA A 169 -6.80 -8.15 -0.57
C ALA A 169 -5.42 -7.86 -1.18
N TYR A 170 -5.02 -8.57 -2.24
CA TYR A 170 -3.74 -8.30 -2.93
C TYR A 170 -3.68 -6.90 -3.57
N LEU A 171 -4.78 -6.44 -4.19
CA LEU A 171 -4.84 -5.07 -4.73
C LEU A 171 -4.75 -4.02 -3.63
N SER A 172 -5.36 -4.27 -2.46
CA SER A 172 -5.26 -3.39 -1.30
C SER A 172 -3.83 -3.31 -0.77
N LEU A 173 -3.11 -4.45 -0.71
CA LEU A 173 -1.68 -4.47 -0.36
C LEU A 173 -0.84 -3.64 -1.35
N LEU A 174 -1.09 -3.81 -2.65
CA LEU A 174 -0.41 -3.03 -3.70
C LEU A 174 -0.72 -1.53 -3.56
N GLY A 175 -1.99 -1.19 -3.32
CA GLY A 175 -2.41 0.19 -3.11
C GLY A 175 -1.72 0.84 -1.91
N PHE A 176 -1.61 0.11 -0.80
CA PHE A 176 -0.91 0.64 0.37
C PHE A 176 0.60 0.79 0.14
N ALA A 177 1.23 -0.11 -0.61
CA ALA A 177 2.62 0.06 -1.02
C ALA A 177 2.82 1.35 -1.85
N ALA A 178 1.88 1.70 -2.74
CA ALA A 178 1.91 2.96 -3.48
C ALA A 178 1.73 4.18 -2.54
N VAL A 179 0.87 4.09 -1.50
CA VAL A 179 0.73 5.14 -0.47
C VAL A 179 2.04 5.37 0.27
N VAL A 180 2.67 4.29 0.74
CA VAL A 180 3.95 4.36 1.47
C VAL A 180 5.02 5.00 0.60
N PHE A 181 5.09 4.62 -0.69
CA PHE A 181 6.02 5.23 -1.62
C PHE A 181 5.71 6.71 -1.87
N THR A 182 4.44 7.08 -2.04
CA THR A 182 4.03 8.48 -2.21
C THR A 182 4.41 9.33 -1.01
N TYR A 183 4.36 8.78 0.20
CA TYR A 183 4.66 9.53 1.42
C TYR A 183 6.18 9.61 1.69
N PHE A 184 6.88 8.49 1.63
CA PHE A 184 8.30 8.39 1.99
C PHE A 184 9.22 8.41 0.77
N GLY A 185 8.92 7.62 -0.26
CA GLY A 185 9.79 7.40 -1.40
C GLY A 185 9.95 8.63 -2.28
N VAL A 186 8.89 9.41 -2.43
CA VAL A 186 8.92 10.63 -3.25
C VAL A 186 9.86 11.70 -2.69
N ASN A 187 10.08 11.74 -1.39
CA ASN A 187 11.02 12.69 -0.77
C ASN A 187 12.49 12.43 -1.14
N LEU A 188 12.79 11.26 -1.71
CA LEU A 188 14.10 10.88 -2.22
C LEU A 188 14.31 11.33 -3.68
N LEU A 189 13.25 11.78 -4.36
CA LEU A 189 13.28 12.24 -5.73
C LEU A 189 13.46 13.76 -5.79
N PRO A 190 14.26 14.30 -6.71
CA PRO A 190 14.37 15.74 -6.90
C PRO A 190 13.02 16.29 -7.39
N GLY A 191 12.48 17.29 -6.71
CA GLY A 191 11.20 17.90 -7.06
C GLY A 191 10.92 19.15 -6.21
N LEU A 192 9.82 19.85 -6.53
CA LEU A 192 9.40 21.08 -5.84
C LEU A 192 9.09 20.86 -4.34
N HIS A 193 8.81 19.64 -3.95
CA HIS A 193 8.50 19.23 -2.58
C HIS A 193 9.73 18.67 -1.83
N SER A 194 10.90 18.64 -2.42
CA SER A 194 12.14 18.17 -1.78
C SER A 194 12.82 19.30 -1.02
N TYR A 195 12.31 19.61 0.17
CA TYR A 195 12.85 20.67 1.03
C TYR A 195 14.27 20.39 1.59
N GLY A 196 14.81 19.18 1.38
CA GLY A 196 16.14 18.78 1.85
C GLY A 196 17.28 18.90 0.82
N ALA A 197 16.98 19.19 -0.45
CA ALA A 197 17.98 19.22 -1.53
C ALA A 197 18.48 20.62 -1.86
N MET A 198 18.10 21.66 -1.11
CA MET A 198 18.52 23.05 -1.35
C MET A 198 19.71 23.50 -0.50
N THR A 199 20.47 22.57 0.06
CA THR A 199 21.75 22.90 0.72
C THR A 199 22.88 22.28 -0.10
N ASN A 200 23.19 22.95 -1.22
CA ASN A 200 24.56 23.12 -1.77
C ASN A 200 24.49 24.10 -2.93
#